data_8cd63060ca9b71e6052e59957e311cba
#
_entry.id   8cd63060ca9b71e6052e59957e311cba
#
_cell.length_a   1.000
_cell.length_b   1.000
_cell.length_c   1.000
_cell.angle_alpha   90.00
_cell.angle_beta   90.00
_cell.angle_gamma   90.00
#
_symmetry.space_group_name_H-M   'P 1'
#
loop_
_entity.id
_entity.type
_entity.pdbx_description
1 polymer ?
#
loop_
_entity_poly.entity_id
_entity_poly.type
_entity_poly.pdbx_seq_one_letter_code
_entity_poly.pdbx_strand_id
1 'polypeptide(L)'
;MVLPMSRATRPVSRLVPEIPLLRRSSRQQVAPAAREAEDVSVPAHFRCPISLDLMRDPVTAPTGITYDRESVEGWLARGNATCPVTGRGPLRVADLVPNHATRRMIQDWCVANRARGVERVPTPRVPLGDADAADAVADVSRAARRGDAAACGAAAARTRALGKESDRNRRCLAAAGAARALAAALARIATAPAASGEILAALTVFFPLDGEARRCIVASLTSLVAVMSRGELAARTSAAIVLREVASSADPATIETISETPSLCDALVGLIRSPVSSQATKAALVTAYYLVSASDAAAAQLARLGFVPVAIELLVDADKGTSEKALAALDGVLRVPAGRAAAAAHALAVPVLVKKMFRVSDMATDFAVSALWRLCRDGDESCRAEALRVGAFQKLLLLLQVGCGGVTKERASDLLKLLNGSRGSVECIETVDFKGLKRPF
;
A
#
# COMPACT_ATOMS: atom_id res chain seq x y z
N MET A 1 34.78 -14.32 -48.59
CA MET A 1 34.80 -15.13 -47.37
C MET A 1 34.14 -14.29 -46.31
N VAL A 2 32.82 -14.49 -46.09
CA VAL A 2 31.96 -13.64 -45.26
C VAL A 2 31.70 -14.39 -43.98
N LEU A 3 32.09 -13.82 -42.83
CA LEU A 3 31.80 -14.34 -41.52
C LEU A 3 30.39 -13.92 -41.09
N PRO A 4 29.57 -14.79 -40.46
CA PRO A 4 28.24 -14.44 -40.02
C PRO A 4 28.29 -13.72 -38.67
N MET A 5 27.58 -12.61 -38.56
CA MET A 5 27.35 -11.86 -37.32
C MET A 5 26.46 -12.67 -36.33
N SER A 6 27.01 -12.91 -35.18
CA SER A 6 26.32 -13.47 -34.01
C SER A 6 25.23 -12.50 -33.54
N ARG A 7 23.96 -12.97 -33.56
CA ARG A 7 22.85 -12.27 -32.94
C ARG A 7 22.98 -12.39 -31.41
N ALA A 8 23.32 -11.27 -30.77
CA ALA A 8 23.21 -11.13 -29.34
C ALA A 8 21.72 -11.18 -28.90
N THR A 9 21.35 -12.23 -28.22
CA THR A 9 20.05 -12.33 -27.54
C THR A 9 20.01 -11.35 -26.39
N ARG A 10 19.19 -10.31 -26.49
CA ARG A 10 18.84 -9.42 -25.39
C ARG A 10 18.13 -10.22 -24.29
N PRO A 11 18.49 -10.05 -23.01
CA PRO A 11 17.71 -10.63 -21.94
C PRO A 11 16.33 -9.96 -21.92
N VAL A 12 15.29 -10.76 -21.98
CA VAL A 12 13.91 -10.32 -21.82
C VAL A 12 13.77 -9.87 -20.38
N SER A 13 13.77 -8.56 -20.15
CA SER A 13 13.43 -7.96 -18.87
C SER A 13 12.00 -8.39 -18.51
N ARG A 14 11.85 -9.24 -17.49
CA ARG A 14 10.55 -9.63 -16.96
C ARG A 14 9.92 -8.38 -16.33
N LEU A 15 8.97 -7.77 -17.04
CA LEU A 15 8.09 -6.74 -16.50
C LEU A 15 7.27 -7.37 -15.35
N VAL A 16 7.63 -7.06 -14.12
CA VAL A 16 6.82 -7.32 -12.95
C VAL A 16 5.65 -6.33 -13.03
N PRO A 17 4.38 -6.77 -13.09
CA PRO A 17 3.27 -5.84 -13.10
C PRO A 17 3.27 -5.05 -11.78
N GLU A 18 3.36 -3.72 -11.87
CA GLU A 18 3.18 -2.84 -10.72
C GLU A 18 1.77 -3.02 -10.18
N ILE A 19 1.66 -3.44 -8.92
CA ILE A 19 0.37 -3.42 -8.21
C ILE A 19 0.06 -1.94 -7.97
N PRO A 20 -1.04 -1.38 -8.50
CA PRO A 20 -1.38 0.00 -8.26
C PRO A 20 -1.52 0.23 -6.76
N LEU A 21 -0.63 1.03 -6.19
CA LEU A 21 -0.78 1.53 -4.83
C LEU A 21 -2.07 2.34 -4.83
N LEU A 22 -3.12 1.83 -4.20
CA LEU A 22 -4.39 2.50 -4.05
C LEU A 22 -4.14 3.93 -3.55
N ARG A 23 -4.39 4.91 -4.44
CA ARG A 23 -4.60 6.29 -4.00
C ARG A 23 -5.66 6.22 -2.89
N ARG A 24 -5.33 6.77 -1.73
CA ARG A 24 -6.30 7.01 -0.66
C ARG A 24 -7.47 7.78 -1.24
N SER A 25 -8.54 7.10 -1.61
CA SER A 25 -9.84 7.74 -1.61
C SER A 25 -10.17 7.96 -0.14
N SER A 26 -10.29 9.21 0.26
CA SER A 26 -10.84 9.60 1.53
C SER A 26 -12.23 8.96 1.65
N ARG A 27 -12.31 7.88 2.41
CA ARG A 27 -13.56 7.23 2.75
C ARG A 27 -14.27 8.19 3.69
N GLN A 28 -15.22 8.94 3.16
CA GLN A 28 -16.24 9.57 3.98
C GLN A 28 -16.87 8.49 4.84
N GLN A 29 -16.59 8.53 6.14
CA GLN A 29 -17.38 7.80 7.12
C GLN A 29 -18.77 8.41 7.07
N VAL A 30 -19.74 7.65 6.61
CA VAL A 30 -21.16 7.98 6.74
C VAL A 30 -21.48 7.85 8.23
N ALA A 31 -21.53 8.97 8.91
CA ALA A 31 -22.10 9.08 10.25
C ALA A 31 -23.61 8.87 10.20
N PRO A 32 -24.25 8.32 11.27
CA PRO A 32 -25.69 8.10 11.31
C PRO A 32 -26.44 9.43 11.21
N ALA A 33 -27.60 9.39 10.56
CA ALA A 33 -28.48 10.48 10.23
C ALA A 33 -28.54 11.59 11.30
N ALA A 34 -27.85 12.69 11.02
CA ALA A 34 -28.03 13.95 11.72
C ALA A 34 -29.20 14.71 11.08
N ARG A 35 -30.06 15.25 11.94
CA ARG A 35 -31.12 16.19 11.62
C ARG A 35 -30.70 17.14 10.50
N GLU A 36 -31.62 17.45 9.59
CA GLU A 36 -31.44 18.46 8.54
C GLU A 36 -30.78 19.70 9.14
N ALA A 37 -29.48 19.84 8.96
CA ALA A 37 -28.73 21.04 9.30
C ALA A 37 -29.07 22.04 8.18
N GLU A 38 -29.72 23.14 8.52
CA GLU A 38 -29.84 24.30 7.63
C GLU A 38 -28.45 24.60 7.09
N ASP A 39 -28.32 24.57 5.77
CA ASP A 39 -27.06 24.73 5.05
C ASP A 39 -26.47 26.13 5.36
N VAL A 40 -25.53 26.20 6.31
CA VAL A 40 -24.92 27.44 6.73
C VAL A 40 -23.97 27.91 5.63
N SER A 41 -24.44 28.83 4.80
CA SER A 41 -23.63 29.41 3.74
C SER A 41 -22.41 30.12 4.31
N VAL A 42 -21.21 29.61 4.03
CA VAL A 42 -19.94 30.25 4.39
C VAL A 42 -19.79 31.55 3.58
N PRO A 43 -19.57 32.72 4.23
CA PRO A 43 -19.34 33.97 3.52
C PRO A 43 -18.20 33.88 2.50
N ALA A 44 -18.39 34.47 1.33
CA ALA A 44 -17.42 34.35 0.23
C ALA A 44 -15.99 34.79 0.60
N HIS A 45 -15.87 35.83 1.44
CA HIS A 45 -14.58 36.36 1.90
C HIS A 45 -13.88 35.47 2.95
N PHE A 46 -14.54 34.43 3.45
CA PHE A 46 -13.94 33.39 4.31
C PHE A 46 -13.54 32.13 3.54
N ARG A 47 -13.90 32.05 2.26
CA ARG A 47 -13.55 30.93 1.40
C ARG A 47 -12.20 31.15 0.73
N CYS A 48 -11.37 30.13 0.74
CA CYS A 48 -10.12 30.14 -0.02
C CYS A 48 -10.42 30.10 -1.53
N PRO A 49 -9.85 30.98 -2.36
CA PRO A 49 -10.07 30.93 -3.81
C PRO A 49 -9.54 29.68 -4.51
N ILE A 50 -8.66 28.91 -3.85
CA ILE A 50 -8.08 27.68 -4.40
C ILE A 50 -8.92 26.46 -4.03
N SER A 51 -9.22 26.26 -2.73
CA SER A 51 -9.95 25.08 -2.24
C SER A 51 -11.46 25.27 -2.23
N LEU A 52 -11.95 26.51 -2.26
CA LEU A 52 -13.35 26.92 -2.09
C LEU A 52 -13.92 26.61 -0.70
N ASP A 53 -13.10 26.12 0.21
CA ASP A 53 -13.45 25.80 1.60
C ASP A 53 -13.19 26.99 2.53
N LEU A 54 -13.72 26.89 3.76
CA LEU A 54 -13.46 27.83 4.84
C LEU A 54 -11.96 27.86 5.17
N MET A 55 -11.33 29.05 5.12
CA MET A 55 -9.92 29.20 5.44
C MET A 55 -9.66 28.91 6.92
N ARG A 56 -8.64 28.12 7.18
CA ARG A 56 -8.17 27.75 8.54
C ARG A 56 -7.00 28.62 8.99
N ASP A 57 -6.09 28.93 8.08
CA ASP A 57 -4.93 29.81 8.29
C ASP A 57 -4.81 30.82 7.15
N PRO A 58 -5.62 31.88 7.14
CA PRO A 58 -5.61 32.89 6.08
C PRO A 58 -4.27 33.62 6.00
N VAL A 59 -3.69 33.63 4.80
CA VAL A 59 -2.48 34.38 4.44
C VAL A 59 -2.74 35.27 3.22
N THR A 60 -2.19 36.47 3.23
CA THR A 60 -2.34 37.43 2.13
C THR A 60 -1.08 37.43 1.27
N ALA A 61 -1.25 37.25 -0.03
CA ALA A 61 -0.19 37.38 -1.02
C ALA A 61 0.11 38.87 -1.33
N PRO A 62 1.28 39.21 -1.91
CA PRO A 62 1.60 40.57 -2.34
C PRO A 62 0.58 41.16 -3.32
N THR A 63 -0.19 40.34 -3.99
CA THR A 63 -1.30 40.75 -4.87
C THR A 63 -2.55 41.20 -4.12
N GLY A 64 -2.55 41.18 -2.78
CA GLY A 64 -3.69 41.53 -1.94
C GLY A 64 -4.74 40.41 -1.76
N ILE A 65 -4.60 39.31 -2.45
CA ILE A 65 -5.53 38.16 -2.34
C ILE A 65 -5.19 37.32 -1.12
N THR A 66 -6.22 36.98 -0.35
CA THR A 66 -6.07 36.07 0.82
C THR A 66 -6.43 34.65 0.44
N TYR A 67 -5.60 33.70 0.84
CA TYR A 67 -5.73 32.27 0.62
C TYR A 67 -5.62 31.52 1.94
N ASP A 68 -6.10 30.29 1.98
CA ASP A 68 -5.66 29.38 3.04
C ASP A 68 -4.20 28.99 2.82
N ARG A 69 -3.38 29.02 3.86
CA ARG A 69 -1.93 28.78 3.78
C ARG A 69 -1.62 27.44 3.12
N GLU A 70 -2.27 26.37 3.56
CA GLU A 70 -2.04 25.02 3.02
C GLU A 70 -2.32 24.96 1.51
N SER A 71 -3.37 25.63 1.06
CA SER A 71 -3.78 25.65 -0.33
C SER A 71 -2.79 26.38 -1.22
N VAL A 72 -2.34 27.60 -0.81
CA VAL A 72 -1.39 28.39 -1.62
C VAL A 72 0.03 27.81 -1.57
N GLU A 73 0.47 27.26 -0.44
CA GLU A 73 1.76 26.58 -0.36
C GLU A 73 1.75 25.29 -1.19
N GLY A 74 0.63 24.55 -1.20
CA GLY A 74 0.44 23.41 -2.10
C GLY A 74 0.44 23.78 -3.58
N TRP A 75 -0.08 24.96 -3.95
CA TRP A 75 -0.01 25.52 -5.29
C TRP A 75 1.45 25.80 -5.70
N LEU A 76 2.20 26.49 -4.85
CA LEU A 76 3.62 26.79 -5.07
C LEU A 76 4.50 25.54 -5.13
N ALA A 77 4.23 24.55 -4.28
CA ALA A 77 4.96 23.28 -4.25
C ALA A 77 4.81 22.44 -5.53
N ARG A 78 3.76 22.67 -6.33
CA ARG A 78 3.57 22.03 -7.65
C ARG A 78 4.35 22.72 -8.78
N GLY A 79 5.23 23.68 -8.44
CA GLY A 79 6.05 24.41 -9.40
C GLY A 79 5.42 25.68 -9.98
N ASN A 80 4.23 26.06 -9.50
CA ASN A 80 3.61 27.31 -9.90
C ASN A 80 4.30 28.48 -9.18
N ALA A 81 4.65 29.54 -9.89
CA ALA A 81 5.32 30.71 -9.34
C ALA A 81 4.48 31.98 -9.44
N THR A 82 3.16 31.87 -9.69
CA THR A 82 2.26 33.00 -9.90
C THR A 82 1.03 32.94 -9.01
N CYS A 83 0.39 34.08 -8.77
CA CYS A 83 -0.84 34.16 -8.01
C CYS A 83 -1.97 33.38 -8.73
N PRO A 84 -2.66 32.44 -8.06
CA PRO A 84 -3.71 31.62 -8.67
C PRO A 84 -4.88 32.40 -9.27
N VAL A 85 -5.22 33.55 -8.69
CA VAL A 85 -6.36 34.38 -9.12
C VAL A 85 -5.98 35.44 -10.15
N THR A 86 -4.84 36.10 -9.95
CA THR A 86 -4.47 37.26 -10.79
C THR A 86 -3.46 36.90 -11.89
N GLY A 87 -2.84 35.72 -11.83
CA GLY A 87 -1.75 35.32 -12.73
C GLY A 87 -0.45 36.10 -12.54
N ARG A 88 -0.44 37.13 -11.69
CA ARG A 88 0.74 37.97 -11.43
C ARG A 88 1.78 37.23 -10.60
N GLY A 89 3.07 37.42 -10.90
CA GLY A 89 4.17 36.81 -10.20
C GLY A 89 5.42 37.67 -10.18
N PRO A 90 6.53 37.20 -9.58
CA PRO A 90 6.65 35.92 -8.88
C PRO A 90 6.01 35.91 -7.49
N LEU A 91 5.50 34.79 -7.06
CA LEU A 91 4.96 34.57 -5.71
C LEU A 91 5.77 33.45 -5.01
N ARG A 92 6.26 33.72 -3.82
CA ARG A 92 7.05 32.79 -2.99
C ARG A 92 6.41 32.60 -1.63
N VAL A 93 6.70 31.49 -0.97
CA VAL A 93 6.18 31.22 0.39
C VAL A 93 6.59 32.31 1.39
N ALA A 94 7.80 32.86 1.25
CA ALA A 94 8.30 33.96 2.10
C ALA A 94 7.52 35.28 1.95
N ASP A 95 6.82 35.46 0.83
CA ASP A 95 6.05 36.69 0.53
C ASP A 95 4.63 36.64 1.12
N LEU A 96 4.23 35.51 1.73
CA LEU A 96 2.90 35.31 2.30
C LEU A 96 2.83 35.85 3.73
N VAL A 97 1.95 36.84 3.94
CA VAL A 97 1.76 37.52 5.25
C VAL A 97 0.54 36.90 5.96
N PRO A 98 0.65 36.43 7.23
CA PRO A 98 -0.49 35.96 8.00
C PRO A 98 -1.57 37.04 8.16
N ASN A 99 -2.81 36.73 7.82
CA ASN A 99 -3.94 37.62 7.96
C ASN A 99 -4.69 37.37 9.27
N HIS A 100 -4.17 37.92 10.36
CA HIS A 100 -4.74 37.77 11.69
C HIS A 100 -6.14 38.33 11.83
N ALA A 101 -6.45 39.42 11.10
CA ALA A 101 -7.78 40.02 11.14
C ALA A 101 -8.83 39.10 10.54
N THR A 102 -8.60 38.60 9.32
CA THR A 102 -9.50 37.60 8.69
C THR A 102 -9.63 36.34 9.52
N ARG A 103 -8.54 35.87 10.13
CA ARG A 103 -8.58 34.69 11.02
C ARG A 103 -9.52 34.91 12.20
N ARG A 104 -9.42 36.03 12.87
CA ARG A 104 -10.30 36.39 14.00
C ARG A 104 -11.76 36.42 13.55
N MET A 105 -12.05 37.09 12.43
CA MET A 105 -13.40 37.15 11.87
C MET A 105 -13.97 35.75 11.56
N ILE A 106 -13.17 34.84 10.99
CA ILE A 106 -13.56 33.47 10.74
C ILE A 106 -13.86 32.75 12.06
N GLN A 107 -13.01 32.89 13.07
CA GLN A 107 -13.20 32.27 14.37
C GLN A 107 -14.47 32.75 15.05
N ASP A 108 -14.73 34.07 15.03
CA ASP A 108 -15.95 34.67 15.58
C ASP A 108 -17.20 34.16 14.84
N TRP A 109 -17.13 34.07 13.52
CA TRP A 109 -18.21 33.51 12.69
C TRP A 109 -18.47 32.02 13.02
N CYS A 110 -17.43 31.21 13.19
CA CYS A 110 -17.59 29.82 13.60
C CYS A 110 -18.25 29.68 14.99
N VAL A 111 -17.87 30.55 15.96
CA VAL A 111 -18.50 30.58 17.29
C VAL A 111 -19.96 30.95 17.19
N ALA A 112 -20.30 31.97 16.40
CA ALA A 112 -21.69 32.41 16.21
C ALA A 112 -22.59 31.35 15.55
N ASN A 113 -22.01 30.48 14.69
CA ASN A 113 -22.75 29.43 13.98
C ASN A 113 -22.57 28.03 14.60
N ARG A 114 -22.01 27.92 15.81
CA ARG A 114 -21.77 26.64 16.48
C ARG A 114 -23.06 25.82 16.67
N ALA A 115 -24.16 26.48 16.99
CA ALA A 115 -25.47 25.83 17.15
C ALA A 115 -25.99 25.21 15.85
N ARG A 116 -25.50 25.65 14.70
CA ARG A 116 -25.81 25.13 13.36
C ARG A 116 -24.83 24.08 12.86
N GLY A 117 -23.96 23.54 13.74
CA GLY A 117 -23.02 22.47 13.38
C GLY A 117 -21.65 22.95 12.83
N VAL A 118 -21.37 24.27 12.84
CA VAL A 118 -20.07 24.78 12.39
C VAL A 118 -19.00 24.51 13.46
N GLU A 119 -17.97 23.77 13.10
CA GLU A 119 -16.84 23.51 13.99
C GLU A 119 -15.93 24.74 14.14
N ARG A 120 -15.39 24.96 15.33
CA ARG A 120 -14.44 26.03 15.58
C ARG A 120 -13.13 25.75 14.85
N VAL A 121 -12.67 26.71 14.04
CA VAL A 121 -11.33 26.68 13.45
C VAL A 121 -10.28 26.89 14.55
N PRO A 122 -9.38 25.92 14.80
CA PRO A 122 -8.33 26.07 15.80
C PRO A 122 -7.35 27.16 15.39
N THR A 123 -6.68 27.79 16.38
CA THR A 123 -5.60 28.72 16.09
C THR A 123 -4.43 27.93 15.49
N PRO A 124 -3.96 28.26 14.27
CA PRO A 124 -2.84 27.58 13.65
C PRO A 124 -1.58 27.71 14.51
N ARG A 125 -0.83 26.63 14.61
CA ARG A 125 0.50 26.66 15.24
C ARG A 125 1.47 27.40 14.31
N VAL A 126 2.52 28.00 14.91
CA VAL A 126 3.62 28.60 14.14
C VAL A 126 4.21 27.53 13.23
N PRO A 127 4.29 27.77 11.91
CA PRO A 127 4.89 26.80 11.00
C PRO A 127 6.35 26.52 11.37
N LEU A 128 6.76 25.24 11.25
CA LEU A 128 8.13 24.84 11.51
C LEU A 128 9.12 25.56 10.60
N GLY A 129 10.13 26.21 11.17
CA GLY A 129 11.24 26.82 10.44
C GLY A 129 12.27 25.78 9.99
N ASP A 130 13.11 26.14 8.99
CA ASP A 130 14.15 25.23 8.50
C ASP A 130 15.19 24.93 9.60
N ALA A 131 15.52 25.90 10.47
CA ALA A 131 16.41 25.71 11.60
C ALA A 131 15.83 24.73 12.62
N ASP A 132 14.55 24.89 12.99
CA ASP A 132 13.87 24.00 13.93
C ASP A 132 13.75 22.57 13.39
N ALA A 133 13.53 22.44 12.07
CA ALA A 133 13.51 21.14 11.39
C ALA A 133 14.90 20.46 11.43
N ALA A 134 15.97 21.23 11.16
CA ALA A 134 17.33 20.75 11.23
C ALA A 134 17.70 20.32 12.65
N ASP A 135 17.29 21.09 13.66
CA ASP A 135 17.53 20.77 15.08
C ASP A 135 16.80 19.49 15.50
N ALA A 136 15.53 19.32 15.10
CA ALA A 136 14.77 18.12 15.38
C ALA A 136 15.43 16.86 14.78
N VAL A 137 15.94 16.96 13.55
CA VAL A 137 16.68 15.88 12.87
C VAL A 137 18.04 15.62 13.52
N ALA A 138 18.73 16.69 13.91
CA ALA A 138 20.02 16.60 14.62
C ALA A 138 19.87 15.92 15.99
N ASP A 139 18.74 16.14 16.70
CA ASP A 139 18.45 15.47 17.96
C ASP A 139 18.35 13.94 17.80
N VAL A 140 17.65 13.45 16.76
CA VAL A 140 17.59 12.02 16.44
C VAL A 140 19.00 11.47 16.21
N SER A 141 19.78 12.16 15.37
CA SER A 141 21.13 11.74 15.03
C SER A 141 22.08 11.76 16.24
N ARG A 142 21.94 12.73 17.12
CA ARG A 142 22.75 12.90 18.33
C ARG A 142 22.46 11.81 19.35
N ALA A 143 21.17 11.52 19.59
CA ALA A 143 20.76 10.44 20.48
C ALA A 143 21.21 9.07 19.96
N ALA A 144 21.06 8.81 18.66
CA ALA A 144 21.52 7.57 18.02
C ALA A 144 23.04 7.39 18.12
N ARG A 145 23.84 8.45 17.94
CA ARG A 145 25.30 8.38 18.09
C ARG A 145 25.75 8.08 19.52
N ARG A 146 24.99 8.52 20.51
CA ARG A 146 25.29 8.21 21.93
C ARG A 146 24.82 6.82 22.36
N GLY A 147 24.05 6.12 21.53
CA GLY A 147 23.42 4.85 21.89
C GLY A 147 22.27 5.02 22.91
N ASP A 148 21.79 6.25 23.10
CA ASP A 148 20.69 6.53 24.03
C ASP A 148 19.35 6.21 23.33
N ALA A 149 18.87 5.00 23.57
CA ALA A 149 17.65 4.48 22.97
C ALA A 149 16.41 5.28 23.38
N ALA A 150 16.33 5.68 24.66
CA ALA A 150 15.16 6.41 25.18
C ALA A 150 15.08 7.81 24.55
N ALA A 151 16.20 8.56 24.55
CA ALA A 151 16.26 9.87 23.91
C ALA A 151 16.00 9.78 22.41
N CYS A 152 16.50 8.74 21.73
CA CYS A 152 16.30 8.53 20.31
C CYS A 152 14.81 8.26 19.98
N GLY A 153 14.15 7.39 20.74
CA GLY A 153 12.71 7.14 20.62
C GLY A 153 11.88 8.40 20.84
N ALA A 154 12.20 9.17 21.88
CA ALA A 154 11.53 10.44 22.16
C ALA A 154 11.74 11.48 21.03
N ALA A 155 12.96 11.59 20.48
CA ALA A 155 13.25 12.47 19.35
C ALA A 155 12.50 12.03 18.08
N ALA A 156 12.45 10.73 17.79
CA ALA A 156 11.68 10.17 16.67
C ALA A 156 10.18 10.45 16.82
N ALA A 157 9.62 10.28 18.03
CA ALA A 157 8.22 10.58 18.32
C ALA A 157 7.89 12.07 18.09
N ARG A 158 8.78 12.99 18.54
CA ARG A 158 8.64 14.44 18.28
C ARG A 158 8.69 14.74 16.78
N THR A 159 9.66 14.20 16.05
CA THR A 159 9.78 14.37 14.60
C THR A 159 8.54 13.86 13.86
N ARG A 160 7.99 12.71 14.30
CA ARG A 160 6.71 12.16 13.80
C ARG A 160 5.55 13.11 14.04
N ALA A 161 5.43 13.64 15.26
CA ALA A 161 4.35 14.55 15.62
C ALA A 161 4.39 15.83 14.77
N LEU A 162 5.56 16.46 14.66
CA LEU A 162 5.77 17.64 13.82
C LEU A 162 5.43 17.38 12.34
N GLY A 163 5.86 16.23 11.79
CA GLY A 163 5.58 15.87 10.40
C GLY A 163 4.11 15.56 10.12
N LYS A 164 3.34 15.18 11.14
CA LYS A 164 1.88 14.95 11.02
C LYS A 164 1.04 16.22 11.15
N GLU A 165 1.59 17.29 11.69
CA GLU A 165 0.84 18.55 11.91
C GLU A 165 0.45 19.22 10.58
N SER A 166 1.35 19.22 9.60
CA SER A 166 1.06 19.79 8.29
C SER A 166 1.95 19.23 7.19
N ASP A 167 1.50 19.30 5.95
CA ASP A 167 2.29 18.92 4.77
C ASP A 167 3.54 19.81 4.61
N ARG A 168 3.47 21.06 5.04
CA ARG A 168 4.63 21.96 5.09
C ARG A 168 5.69 21.44 6.04
N ASN A 169 5.32 21.15 7.31
CA ASN A 169 6.27 20.61 8.30
C ASN A 169 6.90 19.31 7.80
N ARG A 170 6.09 18.44 7.18
CA ARG A 170 6.59 17.18 6.61
C ARG A 170 7.63 17.43 5.52
N ARG A 171 7.40 18.39 4.60
CA ARG A 171 8.37 18.76 3.55
C ARG A 171 9.64 19.37 4.14
N CYS A 172 9.51 20.25 5.12
CA CYS A 172 10.63 20.89 5.80
C CYS A 172 11.53 19.85 6.50
N LEU A 173 10.94 18.92 7.26
CA LEU A 173 11.65 17.81 7.90
C LEU A 173 12.27 16.84 6.88
N ALA A 174 11.56 16.55 5.78
CA ALA A 174 12.10 15.72 4.71
C ALA A 174 13.31 16.38 4.03
N ALA A 175 13.23 17.68 3.75
CA ALA A 175 14.35 18.46 3.22
C ALA A 175 15.56 18.50 4.17
N ALA A 176 15.29 18.55 5.50
CA ALA A 176 16.33 18.44 6.53
C ALA A 176 16.91 17.02 6.66
N GLY A 177 16.41 16.02 5.92
CA GLY A 177 16.92 14.66 5.90
C GLY A 177 16.38 13.75 7.01
N ALA A 178 15.16 14.00 7.50
CA ALA A 178 14.56 13.20 8.57
C ALA A 178 14.50 11.71 8.27
N ALA A 179 14.14 11.30 7.05
CA ALA A 179 14.08 9.88 6.67
C ALA A 179 15.45 9.19 6.82
N ARG A 180 16.52 9.83 6.36
CA ARG A 180 17.89 9.30 6.45
C ARG A 180 18.38 9.20 7.90
N ALA A 181 18.12 10.25 8.69
CA ALA A 181 18.49 10.28 10.10
C ALA A 181 17.80 9.17 10.90
N LEU A 182 16.49 8.98 10.67
CA LEU A 182 15.70 7.92 11.31
C LEU A 182 16.16 6.52 10.86
N ALA A 183 16.40 6.31 9.57
CA ALA A 183 16.90 5.03 9.06
C ALA A 183 18.29 4.68 9.61
N ALA A 184 19.20 5.65 9.68
CA ALA A 184 20.51 5.48 10.29
C ALA A 184 20.43 5.24 11.81
N ALA A 185 19.46 5.86 12.49
CA ALA A 185 19.21 5.63 13.91
C ALA A 185 18.71 4.20 14.18
N LEU A 186 17.85 3.65 13.31
CA LEU A 186 17.36 2.27 13.41
C LEU A 186 18.52 1.27 13.42
N ALA A 187 19.52 1.46 12.56
CA ALA A 187 20.70 0.61 12.49
C ALA A 187 21.53 0.62 13.81
N ARG A 188 21.57 1.75 14.50
CA ARG A 188 22.37 1.93 15.72
C ARG A 188 21.69 1.47 16.99
N ILE A 189 20.35 1.52 17.04
CA ILE A 189 19.55 1.24 18.25
C ILE A 189 18.83 -0.12 18.12
N ALA A 190 19.40 -1.03 17.35
CA ALA A 190 18.85 -2.34 17.03
C ALA A 190 18.41 -3.19 18.25
N THR A 191 19.05 -2.97 19.42
CA THR A 191 18.82 -3.76 20.64
C THR A 191 17.67 -3.27 21.51
N ALA A 192 17.04 -2.11 21.17
CA ALA A 192 15.98 -1.49 21.97
C ALA A 192 14.64 -1.50 21.19
N PRO A 193 13.77 -2.52 21.38
CA PRO A 193 12.55 -2.70 20.56
C PRO A 193 11.57 -1.53 20.64
N ALA A 194 11.39 -0.91 21.82
CA ALA A 194 10.49 0.23 21.98
C ALA A 194 10.94 1.46 21.17
N ALA A 195 12.23 1.81 21.24
CA ALA A 195 12.79 2.92 20.48
C ALA A 195 12.75 2.63 18.97
N SER A 196 13.08 1.40 18.56
CA SER A 196 12.96 0.96 17.17
C SER A 196 11.53 1.08 16.64
N GLY A 197 10.52 0.79 17.48
CA GLY A 197 9.10 0.97 17.15
C GLY A 197 8.74 2.42 16.87
N GLU A 198 9.19 3.37 17.69
CA GLU A 198 8.96 4.81 17.48
C GLU A 198 9.68 5.33 16.23
N ILE A 199 10.91 4.89 15.97
CA ILE A 199 11.66 5.24 14.75
C ILE A 199 10.92 4.74 13.50
N LEU A 200 10.47 3.48 13.51
CA LEU A 200 9.71 2.91 12.40
C LEU A 200 8.38 3.63 12.18
N ALA A 201 7.68 3.99 13.26
CA ALA A 201 6.46 4.78 13.19
C ALA A 201 6.72 6.19 12.63
N ALA A 202 7.87 6.80 12.95
CA ALA A 202 8.26 8.09 12.39
C ALA A 202 8.60 7.99 10.89
N LEU A 203 9.31 6.96 10.46
CA LEU A 203 9.63 6.70 9.05
C LEU A 203 8.39 6.64 8.16
N THR A 204 7.27 6.10 8.65
CA THR A 204 6.02 6.02 7.86
C THR A 204 5.45 7.37 7.45
N VAL A 205 5.85 8.47 8.10
CA VAL A 205 5.41 9.84 7.77
C VAL A 205 6.13 10.39 6.55
N PHE A 206 7.34 9.91 6.25
CA PHE A 206 8.24 10.45 5.24
C PHE A 206 8.33 9.62 3.96
N PHE A 207 7.30 8.87 3.64
CA PHE A 207 7.23 8.15 2.35
C PHE A 207 6.94 9.09 1.17
N PRO A 208 7.51 8.81 -0.01
CA PRO A 208 8.44 7.71 -0.33
C PRO A 208 9.84 7.94 0.25
N LEU A 209 10.52 6.83 0.59
CA LEU A 209 11.89 6.89 1.12
C LEU A 209 12.90 7.12 0.00
N ASP A 210 13.91 7.96 0.25
CA ASP A 210 15.04 8.12 -0.66
C ASP A 210 15.98 6.89 -0.69
N GLY A 211 16.87 6.83 -1.68
CA GLY A 211 17.76 5.68 -1.87
C GLY A 211 18.71 5.45 -0.70
N GLU A 212 19.14 6.51 0.02
CA GLU A 212 20.03 6.39 1.16
C GLU A 212 19.32 5.82 2.39
N ALA A 213 18.11 6.34 2.70
CA ALA A 213 17.27 5.80 3.77
C ALA A 213 16.96 4.32 3.53
N ARG A 214 16.61 3.94 2.28
CA ARG A 214 16.37 2.53 1.93
C ARG A 214 17.58 1.65 2.18
N ARG A 215 18.78 2.06 1.76
CA ARG A 215 20.03 1.31 2.02
C ARG A 215 20.29 1.12 3.52
N CYS A 216 20.08 2.17 4.33
CA CYS A 216 20.19 2.07 5.79
C CYS A 216 19.21 1.06 6.38
N ILE A 217 17.98 1.02 5.88
CA ILE A 217 16.96 0.07 6.34
C ILE A 217 17.32 -1.35 5.92
N VAL A 218 17.79 -1.56 4.69
CA VAL A 218 18.27 -2.87 4.22
C VAL A 218 19.42 -3.38 5.08
N ALA A 219 20.37 -2.52 5.48
CA ALA A 219 21.41 -2.87 6.42
C ALA A 219 20.90 -3.21 7.85
N SER A 220 19.66 -2.88 8.16
CA SER A 220 19.04 -3.04 9.49
C SER A 220 17.89 -4.08 9.49
N LEU A 221 17.78 -4.91 8.45
CA LEU A 221 16.66 -5.84 8.28
C LEU A 221 16.47 -6.81 9.47
N THR A 222 17.55 -7.29 10.08
CA THR A 222 17.47 -8.16 11.26
C THR A 222 16.74 -7.49 12.43
N SER A 223 17.00 -6.20 12.65
CA SER A 223 16.32 -5.40 13.69
C SER A 223 14.85 -5.19 13.35
N LEU A 224 14.56 -4.90 12.08
CA LEU A 224 13.19 -4.72 11.59
C LEU A 224 12.40 -6.02 11.73
N VAL A 225 12.96 -7.17 11.37
CA VAL A 225 12.35 -8.51 11.54
C VAL A 225 12.11 -8.80 13.03
N ALA A 226 13.05 -8.45 13.90
CA ALA A 226 12.87 -8.62 15.36
C ALA A 226 11.68 -7.80 15.89
N VAL A 227 11.50 -6.55 15.42
CA VAL A 227 10.33 -5.72 15.78
C VAL A 227 9.05 -6.32 15.18
N MET A 228 9.06 -6.80 13.94
CA MET A 228 7.90 -7.44 13.32
C MET A 228 7.41 -8.66 14.12
N SER A 229 8.34 -9.45 14.67
CA SER A 229 8.04 -10.70 15.34
C SER A 229 7.63 -10.49 16.80
N ARG A 230 8.28 -9.59 17.52
CA ARG A 230 8.22 -9.46 19.01
C ARG A 230 7.85 -8.08 19.51
N GLY A 231 7.72 -7.08 18.62
CA GLY A 231 7.36 -5.72 19.01
C GLY A 231 5.89 -5.58 19.45
N GLU A 232 5.54 -4.43 19.99
CA GLU A 232 4.15 -4.05 20.25
C GLU A 232 3.36 -3.95 18.94
N LEU A 233 2.02 -4.06 19.00
CA LEU A 233 1.14 -4.13 17.83
C LEU A 233 1.35 -2.95 16.85
N ALA A 234 1.51 -1.74 17.37
CA ALA A 234 1.76 -0.55 16.56
C ALA A 234 3.14 -0.59 15.88
N ALA A 235 4.17 -1.05 16.61
CA ALA A 235 5.53 -1.19 16.10
C ALA A 235 5.62 -2.27 15.01
N ARG A 236 4.97 -3.42 15.23
CA ARG A 236 4.87 -4.51 14.24
C ARG A 236 4.19 -4.02 12.95
N THR A 237 3.13 -3.23 13.09
CA THR A 237 2.44 -2.63 11.94
C THR A 237 3.37 -1.67 11.18
N SER A 238 4.06 -0.77 11.88
CA SER A 238 4.99 0.19 11.27
C SER A 238 6.16 -0.51 10.58
N ALA A 239 6.73 -1.55 11.21
CA ALA A 239 7.80 -2.36 10.64
C ALA A 239 7.39 -3.04 9.32
N ALA A 240 6.20 -3.65 9.28
CA ALA A 240 5.66 -4.27 8.07
C ALA A 240 5.43 -3.23 6.95
N ILE A 241 4.95 -2.03 7.29
CA ILE A 241 4.72 -0.95 6.32
C ILE A 241 6.05 -0.42 5.75
N VAL A 242 7.08 -0.25 6.60
CA VAL A 242 8.42 0.19 6.17
C VAL A 242 9.07 -0.87 5.28
N LEU A 243 8.97 -2.15 5.67
CA LEU A 243 9.49 -3.25 4.84
C LEU A 243 8.82 -3.30 3.47
N ARG A 244 7.49 -3.16 3.41
CA ARG A 244 6.76 -3.07 2.15
C ARG A 244 7.25 -1.92 1.28
N GLU A 245 7.47 -0.73 1.86
CA GLU A 245 7.96 0.45 1.14
C GLU A 245 9.34 0.17 0.52
N VAL A 246 10.23 -0.45 1.28
CA VAL A 246 11.57 -0.82 0.79
C VAL A 246 11.46 -1.86 -0.32
N ALA A 247 10.70 -2.94 -0.11
CA ALA A 247 10.55 -4.01 -1.10
C ALA A 247 9.88 -3.53 -2.41
N SER A 248 8.88 -2.64 -2.33
CA SER A 248 8.18 -2.12 -3.51
C SER A 248 9.04 -1.21 -4.40
N SER A 249 10.12 -0.67 -3.86
CA SER A 249 11.01 0.27 -4.55
C SER A 249 12.40 -0.32 -4.81
N ALA A 250 12.62 -1.60 -4.46
CA ALA A 250 13.92 -2.25 -4.56
C ALA A 250 14.16 -2.84 -5.97
N ASP A 251 15.40 -2.84 -6.39
CA ASP A 251 15.86 -3.61 -7.53
C ASP A 251 15.94 -5.11 -7.21
N PRO A 252 16.04 -5.99 -8.21
CA PRO A 252 16.05 -7.45 -8.01
C PRO A 252 17.15 -7.94 -7.05
N ALA A 253 18.36 -7.34 -7.09
CA ALA A 253 19.46 -7.74 -6.22
C ALA A 253 19.19 -7.35 -4.75
N THR A 254 18.59 -6.20 -4.53
CA THR A 254 18.14 -5.78 -3.19
C THR A 254 17.03 -6.69 -2.66
N ILE A 255 16.08 -7.11 -3.52
CA ILE A 255 15.03 -8.08 -3.12
C ILE A 255 15.63 -9.43 -2.75
N GLU A 256 16.65 -9.89 -3.47
CA GLU A 256 17.37 -11.12 -3.13
C GLU A 256 18.00 -11.02 -1.74
N THR A 257 18.75 -9.94 -1.48
CA THR A 257 19.31 -9.64 -0.14
C THR A 257 18.23 -9.61 0.95
N ILE A 258 17.07 -9.00 0.68
CA ILE A 258 15.94 -8.99 1.62
C ILE A 258 15.44 -10.41 1.85
N SER A 259 15.31 -11.23 0.80
CA SER A 259 14.79 -12.60 0.90
C SER A 259 15.69 -13.53 1.70
N GLU A 260 16.99 -13.29 1.71
CA GLU A 260 17.99 -14.05 2.47
C GLU A 260 18.03 -13.69 3.96
N THR A 261 17.31 -12.63 4.37
CA THR A 261 17.30 -12.20 5.78
C THR A 261 16.70 -13.28 6.67
N PRO A 262 17.42 -13.75 7.71
CA PRO A 262 16.94 -14.80 8.60
C PRO A 262 15.60 -14.45 9.24
N SER A 263 14.69 -15.40 9.33
CA SER A 263 13.36 -15.31 9.94
C SER A 263 12.43 -14.26 9.31
N LEU A 264 12.79 -13.66 8.17
CA LEU A 264 11.91 -12.70 7.50
C LEU A 264 10.61 -13.37 7.01
N CYS A 265 10.73 -14.49 6.32
CA CYS A 265 9.59 -15.25 5.83
C CYS A 265 8.69 -15.74 6.98
N ASP A 266 9.30 -16.17 8.10
CA ASP A 266 8.56 -16.53 9.32
C ASP A 266 7.76 -15.36 9.88
N ALA A 267 8.38 -14.17 9.96
CA ALA A 267 7.71 -12.95 10.43
C ALA A 267 6.55 -12.54 9.52
N LEU A 268 6.72 -12.65 8.19
CA LEU A 268 5.66 -12.35 7.21
C LEU A 268 4.48 -13.33 7.36
N VAL A 269 4.76 -14.64 7.40
CA VAL A 269 3.72 -15.66 7.59
C VAL A 269 3.03 -15.49 8.95
N GLY A 270 3.79 -15.16 10.00
CA GLY A 270 3.26 -14.87 11.34
C GLY A 270 2.28 -13.69 11.36
N LEU A 271 2.58 -12.59 10.64
CA LEU A 271 1.69 -11.43 10.52
C LEU A 271 0.41 -11.70 9.73
N ILE A 272 0.45 -12.67 8.80
CA ILE A 272 -0.72 -13.06 8.01
C ILE A 272 -1.58 -14.05 8.81
N ARG A 273 -0.96 -15.02 9.49
CA ARG A 273 -1.63 -16.03 10.32
C ARG A 273 -2.30 -15.44 11.55
N SER A 274 -1.63 -14.49 12.20
CA SER A 274 -2.12 -13.79 13.40
C SER A 274 -2.13 -12.29 13.15
N PRO A 275 -3.19 -11.77 12.51
CA PRO A 275 -3.27 -10.38 12.10
C PRO A 275 -3.21 -9.40 13.27
N VAL A 276 -2.25 -8.49 13.27
CA VAL A 276 -2.16 -7.39 14.25
C VAL A 276 -2.95 -6.17 13.79
N SER A 277 -3.05 -5.98 12.48
CA SER A 277 -3.88 -4.95 11.85
C SER A 277 -4.07 -5.26 10.37
N SER A 278 -5.17 -4.78 9.76
CA SER A 278 -5.40 -4.91 8.31
C SER A 278 -4.26 -4.31 7.48
N GLN A 279 -3.62 -3.24 7.97
CA GLN A 279 -2.49 -2.61 7.29
C GLN A 279 -1.25 -3.51 7.33
N ALA A 280 -0.95 -4.13 8.46
CA ALA A 280 0.19 -5.04 8.60
C ALA A 280 0.03 -6.27 7.69
N THR A 281 -1.15 -6.89 7.68
CA THR A 281 -1.46 -8.03 6.81
C THR A 281 -1.30 -7.67 5.34
N LYS A 282 -1.86 -6.54 4.89
CA LYS A 282 -1.72 -6.06 3.52
C LYS A 282 -0.25 -5.76 3.17
N ALA A 283 0.51 -5.19 4.10
CA ALA A 283 1.93 -4.92 3.91
C ALA A 283 2.73 -6.22 3.79
N ALA A 284 2.48 -7.20 4.65
CA ALA A 284 3.13 -8.51 4.61
C ALA A 284 2.84 -9.25 3.30
N LEU A 285 1.58 -9.24 2.82
CA LEU A 285 1.20 -9.86 1.54
C LEU A 285 1.90 -9.20 0.34
N VAL A 286 1.99 -7.86 0.32
CA VAL A 286 2.69 -7.12 -0.74
C VAL A 286 4.18 -7.42 -0.71
N THR A 287 4.80 -7.46 0.48
CA THR A 287 6.20 -7.84 0.62
C THR A 287 6.42 -9.27 0.11
N ALA A 288 5.59 -10.23 0.55
CA ALA A 288 5.67 -11.61 0.07
C ALA A 288 5.57 -11.69 -1.46
N TYR A 289 4.67 -10.92 -2.08
CA TYR A 289 4.55 -10.85 -3.54
C TYR A 289 5.86 -10.41 -4.21
N TYR A 290 6.53 -9.35 -3.72
CA TYR A 290 7.80 -8.90 -4.29
C TYR A 290 8.90 -9.95 -4.12
N LEU A 291 9.00 -10.58 -2.95
CA LEU A 291 9.98 -11.64 -2.71
C LEU A 291 9.79 -12.83 -3.66
N VAL A 292 8.56 -13.35 -3.76
CA VAL A 292 8.29 -14.50 -4.63
C VAL A 292 8.37 -14.15 -6.12
N SER A 293 8.19 -12.90 -6.50
CA SER A 293 8.34 -12.46 -7.89
C SER A 293 9.80 -12.48 -8.34
N ALA A 294 10.74 -12.23 -7.43
CA ALA A 294 12.17 -12.16 -7.72
C ALA A 294 12.90 -13.49 -7.43
N SER A 295 12.47 -14.29 -6.43
CA SER A 295 13.20 -15.46 -5.94
C SER A 295 12.30 -16.70 -5.79
N ASP A 296 12.64 -17.77 -6.53
CA ASP A 296 11.98 -19.07 -6.36
C ASP A 296 12.39 -19.74 -5.03
N ALA A 297 13.56 -19.40 -4.47
CA ALA A 297 13.98 -19.84 -3.15
C ALA A 297 13.08 -19.26 -2.05
N ALA A 298 12.74 -17.97 -2.14
CA ALA A 298 11.80 -17.31 -1.24
C ALA A 298 10.39 -17.93 -1.36
N ALA A 299 9.94 -18.25 -2.57
CA ALA A 299 8.67 -18.93 -2.79
C ALA A 299 8.65 -20.33 -2.14
N ALA A 300 9.73 -21.11 -2.27
CA ALA A 300 9.86 -22.41 -1.65
C ALA A 300 9.91 -22.31 -0.12
N GLN A 301 10.57 -21.30 0.42
CA GLN A 301 10.63 -21.05 1.86
C GLN A 301 9.25 -20.68 2.42
N LEU A 302 8.53 -19.76 1.79
CA LEU A 302 7.16 -19.39 2.19
C LEU A 302 6.21 -20.60 2.14
N ALA A 303 6.33 -21.44 1.10
CA ALA A 303 5.54 -22.67 1.01
C ALA A 303 5.80 -23.61 2.20
N ARG A 304 7.08 -23.85 2.56
CA ARG A 304 7.47 -24.68 3.72
C ARG A 304 6.97 -24.12 5.06
N LEU A 305 6.91 -22.80 5.20
CA LEU A 305 6.43 -22.12 6.42
C LEU A 305 4.91 -22.09 6.53
N GLY A 306 4.20 -22.68 5.56
CA GLY A 306 2.75 -22.78 5.58
C GLY A 306 2.03 -21.50 5.13
N PHE A 307 2.66 -20.71 4.26
CA PHE A 307 2.01 -19.54 3.66
C PHE A 307 0.74 -19.91 2.88
N VAL A 308 0.80 -21.03 2.12
CA VAL A 308 -0.29 -21.44 1.23
C VAL A 308 -1.62 -21.68 1.97
N PRO A 309 -1.70 -22.54 3.00
CA PRO A 309 -2.95 -22.74 3.74
C PRO A 309 -3.44 -21.44 4.39
N VAL A 310 -2.55 -20.65 4.99
CA VAL A 310 -2.91 -19.38 5.63
C VAL A 310 -3.48 -18.38 4.61
N ALA A 311 -2.90 -18.31 3.41
CA ALA A 311 -3.39 -17.43 2.35
C ALA A 311 -4.76 -17.87 1.80
N ILE A 312 -4.99 -19.20 1.67
CA ILE A 312 -6.28 -19.75 1.23
C ILE A 312 -7.37 -19.48 2.26
N GLU A 313 -7.11 -19.73 3.54
CA GLU A 313 -8.04 -19.44 4.64
C GLU A 313 -8.38 -17.96 4.70
N LEU A 314 -7.38 -17.08 4.62
CA LEU A 314 -7.56 -15.63 4.57
C LEU A 314 -8.46 -15.22 3.38
N LEU A 315 -8.29 -15.85 2.22
CA LEU A 315 -9.07 -15.55 1.02
C LEU A 315 -10.56 -15.86 1.17
N VAL A 316 -11.00 -16.70 2.09
CA VAL A 316 -12.42 -17.05 2.26
C VAL A 316 -13.25 -15.80 2.52
N ASP A 317 -12.84 -14.96 3.47
CA ASP A 317 -13.61 -13.82 3.97
C ASP A 317 -12.91 -12.45 3.80
N ALA A 318 -11.73 -12.42 3.17
CA ALA A 318 -10.96 -11.19 2.98
C ALA A 318 -11.71 -10.14 2.15
N ASP A 319 -11.52 -8.87 2.53
CA ASP A 319 -11.94 -7.71 1.75
C ASP A 319 -11.27 -7.69 0.36
N LYS A 320 -11.80 -6.86 -0.55
CA LYS A 320 -11.28 -6.73 -1.92
C LYS A 320 -9.78 -6.49 -1.95
N GLY A 321 -9.29 -5.49 -1.22
CA GLY A 321 -7.89 -5.10 -1.24
C GLY A 321 -6.95 -6.15 -0.64
N THR A 322 -7.38 -6.90 0.37
CA THR A 322 -6.63 -8.03 0.94
C THR A 322 -6.64 -9.22 -0.02
N SER A 323 -7.79 -9.52 -0.65
CA SER A 323 -7.92 -10.61 -1.62
C SER A 323 -7.00 -10.43 -2.83
N GLU A 324 -6.88 -9.22 -3.38
CA GLU A 324 -5.96 -8.92 -4.48
C GLU A 324 -4.51 -9.28 -4.14
N LYS A 325 -4.06 -8.82 -2.98
CA LYS A 325 -2.67 -9.02 -2.51
C LYS A 325 -2.38 -10.49 -2.16
N ALA A 326 -3.35 -11.15 -1.55
CA ALA A 326 -3.24 -12.55 -1.21
C ALA A 326 -3.16 -13.44 -2.46
N LEU A 327 -4.01 -13.17 -3.48
CA LEU A 327 -3.98 -13.88 -4.76
C LEU A 327 -2.66 -13.65 -5.51
N ALA A 328 -2.14 -12.42 -5.52
CA ALA A 328 -0.86 -12.10 -6.14
C ALA A 328 0.31 -12.88 -5.51
N ALA A 329 0.39 -12.87 -4.18
CA ALA A 329 1.43 -13.60 -3.45
C ALA A 329 1.27 -15.11 -3.61
N LEU A 330 0.04 -15.62 -3.55
CA LEU A 330 -0.28 -17.03 -3.72
C LEU A 330 0.12 -17.53 -5.13
N ASP A 331 -0.24 -16.82 -6.19
CA ASP A 331 0.19 -17.18 -7.56
C ASP A 331 1.71 -17.27 -7.67
N GLY A 332 2.44 -16.35 -7.02
CA GLY A 332 3.89 -16.39 -6.96
C GLY A 332 4.43 -17.64 -6.26
N VAL A 333 3.85 -18.00 -5.10
CA VAL A 333 4.26 -19.21 -4.35
C VAL A 333 3.93 -20.49 -5.12
N LEU A 334 2.85 -20.52 -5.90
CA LEU A 334 2.47 -21.69 -6.71
C LEU A 334 3.39 -21.91 -7.94
N ARG A 335 4.35 -21.03 -8.23
CA ARG A 335 5.37 -21.29 -9.25
C ARG A 335 6.25 -22.48 -8.89
N VAL A 336 6.52 -22.70 -7.61
CA VAL A 336 7.37 -23.78 -7.13
C VAL A 336 6.57 -25.05 -6.79
N PRO A 337 7.16 -26.24 -6.96
CA PRO A 337 6.47 -27.50 -6.69
C PRO A 337 5.93 -27.62 -5.26
N ALA A 338 6.70 -27.17 -4.27
CA ALA A 338 6.29 -27.17 -2.85
C ALA A 338 4.99 -26.38 -2.61
N GLY A 339 4.86 -25.22 -3.28
CA GLY A 339 3.64 -24.40 -3.20
C GLY A 339 2.43 -25.10 -3.81
N ARG A 340 2.61 -25.73 -4.97
CA ARG A 340 1.53 -26.51 -5.63
C ARG A 340 1.11 -27.72 -4.81
N ALA A 341 2.06 -28.45 -4.26
CA ALA A 341 1.77 -29.59 -3.38
C ALA A 341 0.97 -29.17 -2.13
N ALA A 342 1.37 -28.06 -1.48
CA ALA A 342 0.65 -27.51 -0.34
C ALA A 342 -0.78 -27.07 -0.69
N ALA A 343 -0.98 -26.49 -1.89
CA ALA A 343 -2.30 -26.08 -2.33
C ALA A 343 -3.18 -27.26 -2.75
N ALA A 344 -2.62 -28.25 -3.44
CA ALA A 344 -3.35 -29.48 -3.82
C ALA A 344 -3.82 -30.27 -2.59
N ALA A 345 -3.06 -30.25 -1.49
CA ALA A 345 -3.46 -30.86 -0.22
C ALA A 345 -4.54 -30.09 0.54
N HIS A 346 -4.88 -28.87 0.12
CA HIS A 346 -5.83 -28.02 0.84
C HIS A 346 -7.21 -28.01 0.17
N ALA A 347 -8.22 -28.59 0.82
CA ALA A 347 -9.56 -28.78 0.25
C ALA A 347 -10.24 -27.50 -0.30
N LEU A 348 -9.95 -26.33 0.27
CA LEU A 348 -10.53 -25.05 -0.15
C LEU A 348 -9.74 -24.33 -1.25
N ALA A 349 -8.57 -24.83 -1.66
CA ALA A 349 -7.71 -24.12 -2.62
C ALA A 349 -8.43 -23.85 -3.95
N VAL A 350 -8.89 -24.88 -4.60
CA VAL A 350 -9.61 -24.78 -5.89
C VAL A 350 -10.94 -24.03 -5.73
N PRO A 351 -11.82 -24.35 -4.77
CA PRO A 351 -13.08 -23.62 -4.56
C PRO A 351 -12.90 -22.13 -4.35
N VAL A 352 -11.92 -21.71 -3.53
CA VAL A 352 -11.68 -20.29 -3.24
C VAL A 352 -11.15 -19.56 -4.46
N LEU A 353 -10.20 -20.14 -5.21
CA LEU A 353 -9.70 -19.53 -6.44
C LEU A 353 -10.82 -19.33 -7.46
N VAL A 354 -11.65 -20.34 -7.69
CA VAL A 354 -12.82 -20.24 -8.58
C VAL A 354 -13.85 -19.23 -8.06
N LYS A 355 -14.12 -19.19 -6.73
CA LYS A 355 -15.04 -18.21 -6.12
C LYS A 355 -14.57 -16.77 -6.33
N LYS A 356 -13.24 -16.50 -6.27
CA LYS A 356 -12.68 -15.14 -6.37
C LYS A 356 -12.61 -14.60 -7.80
N MET A 357 -12.70 -15.42 -8.84
CA MET A 357 -12.86 -14.94 -10.22
C MET A 357 -14.09 -14.04 -10.33
N PHE A 358 -13.97 -12.87 -10.97
CA PHE A 358 -15.00 -11.83 -11.19
C PHE A 358 -15.53 -11.13 -9.93
N ARG A 359 -15.11 -11.52 -8.73
CA ARG A 359 -15.68 -10.96 -7.49
C ARG A 359 -14.82 -9.87 -6.85
N VAL A 360 -13.59 -9.73 -7.30
CA VAL A 360 -12.62 -8.82 -6.65
C VAL A 360 -12.24 -7.70 -7.62
N SER A 361 -11.46 -8.00 -8.65
CA SER A 361 -11.04 -7.09 -9.72
C SER A 361 -10.52 -7.91 -10.89
N ASP A 362 -10.26 -7.25 -12.03
CA ASP A 362 -9.68 -7.92 -13.20
C ASP A 362 -8.31 -8.49 -12.87
N MET A 363 -7.44 -7.72 -12.19
CA MET A 363 -6.13 -8.18 -11.75
C MET A 363 -6.22 -9.38 -10.80
N ALA A 364 -7.17 -9.39 -9.87
CA ALA A 364 -7.39 -10.53 -8.98
C ALA A 364 -7.87 -11.75 -9.76
N THR A 365 -8.68 -11.54 -10.81
CA THR A 365 -9.12 -12.61 -11.71
C THR A 365 -7.94 -13.19 -12.48
N ASP A 366 -7.01 -12.35 -12.96
CA ASP A 366 -5.79 -12.77 -13.62
C ASP A 366 -4.93 -13.68 -12.72
N PHE A 367 -4.71 -13.28 -11.46
CA PHE A 367 -3.98 -14.10 -10.50
C PHE A 367 -4.72 -15.40 -10.15
N ALA A 368 -6.04 -15.35 -9.98
CA ALA A 368 -6.83 -16.54 -9.68
C ALA A 368 -6.80 -17.56 -10.84
N VAL A 369 -6.90 -17.11 -12.08
CA VAL A 369 -6.77 -17.96 -13.28
C VAL A 369 -5.36 -18.53 -13.39
N SER A 370 -4.33 -17.70 -13.15
CA SER A 370 -2.93 -18.12 -13.16
C SER A 370 -2.66 -19.21 -12.11
N ALA A 371 -3.11 -18.98 -10.89
CA ALA A 371 -2.98 -19.93 -9.78
C ALA A 371 -3.68 -21.27 -10.08
N LEU A 372 -4.92 -21.22 -10.56
CA LEU A 372 -5.68 -22.39 -10.93
C LEU A 372 -5.03 -23.16 -12.11
N TRP A 373 -4.53 -22.44 -13.11
CA TRP A 373 -3.81 -23.03 -14.24
C TRP A 373 -2.57 -23.79 -13.76
N ARG A 374 -1.77 -23.23 -12.84
CA ARG A 374 -0.59 -23.93 -12.26
C ARG A 374 -0.99 -25.22 -11.53
N LEU A 375 -2.07 -25.19 -10.75
CA LEU A 375 -2.57 -26.34 -10.04
C LEU A 375 -3.08 -27.45 -10.97
N CYS A 376 -3.83 -27.08 -12.01
CA CYS A 376 -4.40 -28.07 -12.93
C CYS A 376 -3.39 -28.61 -13.95
N ARG A 377 -2.38 -27.81 -14.35
CA ARG A 377 -1.38 -28.20 -15.34
C ARG A 377 -0.39 -29.22 -14.79
N ASP A 378 0.18 -28.89 -13.62
CA ASP A 378 1.27 -29.68 -13.02
C ASP A 378 0.78 -30.52 -11.82
N GLY A 379 -0.51 -30.43 -11.51
CA GLY A 379 -1.13 -31.08 -10.35
C GLY A 379 -1.84 -32.36 -10.68
N ASP A 380 -2.33 -32.96 -9.61
CA ASP A 380 -3.10 -34.20 -9.60
C ASP A 380 -4.42 -34.05 -10.39
N GLU A 381 -4.90 -35.11 -10.96
CA GLU A 381 -6.22 -35.22 -11.61
C GLU A 381 -7.34 -34.76 -10.67
N SER A 382 -7.14 -34.91 -9.35
CA SER A 382 -8.03 -34.44 -8.30
C SER A 382 -8.31 -32.95 -8.35
N CYS A 383 -7.29 -32.09 -8.63
CA CYS A 383 -7.47 -30.64 -8.78
C CYS A 383 -8.34 -30.30 -9.99
N ARG A 384 -8.23 -31.05 -11.11
CA ARG A 384 -9.04 -30.84 -12.32
C ARG A 384 -10.49 -31.27 -12.07
N ALA A 385 -10.69 -32.43 -11.44
CA ALA A 385 -12.02 -32.90 -11.07
C ALA A 385 -12.72 -31.91 -10.13
N GLU A 386 -12.02 -31.41 -9.11
CA GLU A 386 -12.55 -30.41 -8.20
C GLU A 386 -12.86 -29.09 -8.91
N ALA A 387 -12.00 -28.62 -9.82
CA ALA A 387 -12.25 -27.43 -10.62
C ALA A 387 -13.51 -27.55 -11.48
N LEU A 388 -13.74 -28.71 -12.09
CA LEU A 388 -14.98 -29.02 -12.81
C LEU A 388 -16.19 -28.98 -11.89
N ARG A 389 -16.11 -29.64 -10.73
CA ARG A 389 -17.17 -29.74 -9.75
C ARG A 389 -17.62 -28.37 -9.23
N VAL A 390 -16.68 -27.44 -8.99
CA VAL A 390 -16.99 -26.08 -8.49
C VAL A 390 -17.30 -25.06 -9.60
N GLY A 391 -17.43 -25.50 -10.85
CA GLY A 391 -17.88 -24.67 -11.97
C GLY A 391 -16.81 -23.78 -12.58
N ALA A 392 -15.54 -24.14 -12.49
CA ALA A 392 -14.45 -23.40 -13.13
C ALA A 392 -14.64 -23.27 -14.65
N PHE A 393 -15.11 -24.34 -15.30
CA PHE A 393 -15.27 -24.40 -16.74
C PHE A 393 -16.20 -23.30 -17.26
N GLN A 394 -17.36 -23.13 -16.63
CA GLN A 394 -18.36 -22.10 -17.00
C GLN A 394 -17.81 -20.69 -16.80
N LYS A 395 -17.08 -20.46 -15.69
CA LYS A 395 -16.46 -19.16 -15.42
C LYS A 395 -15.35 -18.81 -16.41
N LEU A 396 -14.55 -19.79 -16.83
CA LEU A 396 -13.49 -19.56 -17.82
C LEU A 396 -14.10 -19.24 -19.20
N LEU A 397 -15.19 -19.92 -19.60
CA LEU A 397 -15.90 -19.56 -20.83
C LEU A 397 -16.44 -18.12 -20.74
N LEU A 398 -17.07 -17.76 -19.64
CA LEU A 398 -17.54 -16.40 -19.42
C LEU A 398 -16.40 -15.38 -19.48
N LEU A 399 -15.23 -15.70 -18.90
CA LEU A 399 -14.05 -14.83 -18.93
C LEU A 399 -13.58 -14.55 -20.35
N LEU A 400 -13.56 -15.58 -21.20
CA LEU A 400 -13.19 -15.42 -22.61
C LEU A 400 -14.22 -14.63 -23.43
N GLN A 401 -15.49 -14.70 -23.06
CA GLN A 401 -16.58 -13.93 -23.68
C GLN A 401 -16.57 -12.45 -23.28
N VAL A 402 -16.35 -12.17 -22.01
CA VAL A 402 -16.26 -10.80 -21.48
C VAL A 402 -14.99 -10.10 -21.96
N GLY A 403 -13.92 -10.88 -22.15
CA GLY A 403 -12.61 -10.39 -22.51
C GLY A 403 -11.66 -10.29 -21.33
N CYS A 404 -10.39 -10.59 -21.56
CA CYS A 404 -9.31 -10.52 -20.58
C CYS A 404 -7.97 -10.25 -21.26
N GLY A 405 -6.92 -9.93 -20.49
CA GLY A 405 -5.58 -9.71 -20.98
C GLY A 405 -4.99 -10.93 -21.72
N GLY A 406 -4.08 -10.71 -22.68
CA GLY A 406 -3.54 -11.76 -23.57
C GLY A 406 -3.03 -12.98 -22.83
N VAL A 407 -2.20 -12.80 -21.78
CA VAL A 407 -1.64 -13.90 -20.98
C VAL A 407 -2.73 -14.67 -20.23
N THR A 408 -3.72 -13.95 -19.68
CA THR A 408 -4.85 -14.57 -18.98
C THR A 408 -5.73 -15.33 -19.94
N LYS A 409 -5.93 -14.82 -21.17
CA LYS A 409 -6.66 -15.50 -22.25
C LYS A 409 -5.98 -16.81 -22.62
N GLU A 410 -4.67 -16.81 -22.79
CA GLU A 410 -3.89 -18.04 -23.08
C GLU A 410 -4.05 -19.07 -21.97
N ARG A 411 -3.84 -18.67 -20.71
CA ARG A 411 -3.98 -19.56 -19.55
C ARG A 411 -5.40 -20.10 -19.40
N ALA A 412 -6.41 -19.26 -19.58
CA ALA A 412 -7.81 -19.67 -19.53
C ALA A 412 -8.14 -20.69 -20.64
N SER A 413 -7.64 -20.47 -21.87
CA SER A 413 -7.81 -21.39 -22.97
C SER A 413 -7.13 -22.74 -22.72
N ASP A 414 -5.90 -22.73 -22.21
CA ASP A 414 -5.17 -23.94 -21.88
C ASP A 414 -5.85 -24.70 -20.74
N LEU A 415 -6.32 -23.98 -19.72
CA LEU A 415 -7.07 -24.58 -18.61
C LEU A 415 -8.37 -25.23 -19.08
N LEU A 416 -9.11 -24.61 -20.00
CA LEU A 416 -10.31 -25.20 -20.61
C LEU A 416 -10.00 -26.48 -21.36
N LYS A 417 -8.89 -26.56 -22.10
CA LYS A 417 -8.44 -27.80 -22.78
C LYS A 417 -8.14 -28.90 -21.76
N LEU A 418 -7.40 -28.57 -20.69
CA LEU A 418 -7.07 -29.52 -19.60
C LEU A 418 -8.34 -30.05 -18.93
N LEU A 419 -9.28 -29.17 -18.59
CA LEU A 419 -10.53 -29.55 -17.93
C LEU A 419 -11.44 -30.37 -18.87
N ASN A 420 -11.46 -30.06 -20.16
CA ASN A 420 -12.23 -30.84 -21.14
C ASN A 420 -11.70 -32.25 -21.29
N GLY A 421 -10.36 -32.44 -21.27
CA GLY A 421 -9.72 -33.77 -21.29
C GLY A 421 -10.06 -34.63 -20.07
N SER A 422 -10.32 -34.01 -18.93
CA SER A 422 -10.64 -34.74 -17.68
C SER A 422 -12.16 -34.99 -17.49
N ARG A 423 -13.01 -34.51 -18.40
CA ARG A 423 -14.49 -34.71 -18.32
C ARG A 423 -14.91 -36.18 -18.40
N GLY A 424 -14.13 -37.00 -19.08
CA GLY A 424 -14.43 -38.45 -19.22
C GLY A 424 -14.25 -39.24 -17.92
N SER A 425 -13.52 -38.71 -16.95
CA SER A 425 -13.23 -39.34 -15.66
C SER A 425 -14.24 -38.93 -14.55
N VAL A 426 -15.02 -37.89 -14.76
CA VAL A 426 -16.05 -37.44 -13.81
C VAL A 426 -17.39 -37.92 -14.33
N GLU A 427 -18.00 -38.87 -13.62
CA GLU A 427 -19.40 -39.29 -13.88
C GLU A 427 -20.25 -38.02 -14.02
N CYS A 428 -20.99 -37.94 -15.15
CA CYS A 428 -21.85 -36.83 -15.45
C CYS A 428 -22.89 -36.62 -14.32
N ILE A 429 -22.65 -35.62 -13.49
CA ILE A 429 -23.75 -35.02 -12.74
C ILE A 429 -24.64 -34.36 -13.78
N GLU A 430 -25.84 -34.85 -13.92
CA GLU A 430 -26.86 -34.54 -14.92
C GLU A 430 -26.86 -33.05 -15.27
N THR A 431 -26.69 -32.77 -16.55
CA THR A 431 -26.99 -31.48 -17.13
C THR A 431 -28.45 -31.17 -16.87
N VAL A 432 -28.73 -30.26 -15.94
CA VAL A 432 -30.04 -29.67 -15.80
C VAL A 432 -30.42 -29.05 -17.16
N ASP A 433 -31.37 -29.67 -17.82
CA ASP A 433 -31.93 -29.29 -19.12
C ASP A 433 -32.40 -27.85 -19.11
N PHE A 434 -31.69 -26.96 -19.79
CA PHE A 434 -32.06 -25.57 -20.05
C PHE A 434 -33.19 -25.48 -21.14
N LYS A 435 -34.06 -26.46 -21.22
CA LYS A 435 -35.25 -26.46 -22.11
C LYS A 435 -36.44 -25.74 -21.51
N GLY A 436 -36.28 -24.64 -20.82
CA GLY A 436 -37.41 -23.97 -20.16
C GLY A 436 -37.48 -22.46 -20.18
N LEU A 437 -36.47 -21.77 -20.66
CA LEU A 437 -36.50 -20.30 -20.75
C LEU A 437 -37.03 -19.81 -22.09
N LYS A 438 -38.35 -19.76 -22.21
CA LYS A 438 -39.03 -18.94 -23.23
C LYS A 438 -38.70 -17.47 -22.92
N ARG A 439 -38.14 -16.75 -23.89
CA ARG A 439 -38.02 -15.28 -23.88
C ARG A 439 -39.39 -14.68 -23.81
N PRO A 440 -39.72 -13.75 -22.90
CA PRO A 440 -40.81 -12.82 -23.12
C PRO A 440 -40.35 -11.75 -24.12
N PHE A 441 -41.20 -11.40 -25.01
CA PHE A 441 -41.09 -10.36 -26.02
C PHE A 441 -40.89 -8.97 -25.38
#